data_4bcb3cf78263bded7f956fdbdf258c87
#
_entry.id   4bcb3cf78263bded7f956fdbdf258c87
#
_cell.length_a   1.000
_cell.length_b   1.000
_cell.length_c   1.000
_cell.angle_alpha   90.00
_cell.angle_beta   90.00
_cell.angle_gamma   90.00
#
_symmetry.space_group_name_H-M   'P 1'
#
loop_
_entity.id
_entity.type
_entity.pdbx_description
1 polymer ?
#
loop_
_entity_poly.entity_id
_entity_poly.type
_entity_poly.pdbx_seq_one_letter_code
_entity_poly.pdbx_strand_id
1 'polypeptide(L)'
;MRACSNVPVTENPVQNVTFPSNGGTAHGYLAVPESGSGPGLVVIQEWWGLTTHIKDVTDRFAAEGFVALAPDLFGGATTHDSDEAGKLMSELPVDKAAQDLAGAVDFLLGHEAVTSSKVGAVGFCMGGGFVIVLAAQQGDRIGAAVPFYGVLKEDYPDLSGLTAPVLGHFGEEDGFTTPDAARGLADRIQKESGVPPQFFFYPAGHAFFNDENLLGTHDPEQATLAWSRTVEFLHANLG
;
A
#
# COMPACT_ATOMS: atom_id res chain seq x y z
N MET A 1 37.04 16.28 -5.65
CA MET A 1 36.39 15.12 -6.24
C MET A 1 36.16 14.11 -5.13
N ARG A 2 34.94 13.99 -4.63
CA ARG A 2 34.58 12.96 -3.65
C ARG A 2 33.98 11.81 -4.45
N ALA A 3 34.58 10.62 -4.32
CA ALA A 3 34.10 9.40 -4.94
C ALA A 3 32.72 9.08 -4.38
N CYS A 4 31.71 8.99 -5.25
CA CYS A 4 30.45 8.34 -4.94
C CYS A 4 30.74 6.87 -4.65
N SER A 5 30.59 6.46 -3.40
CA SER A 5 30.61 5.05 -3.03
C SER A 5 29.42 4.37 -3.72
N ASN A 6 29.67 3.56 -4.72
CA ASN A 6 28.69 2.59 -5.23
C ASN A 6 28.45 1.59 -4.09
N VAL A 7 27.38 1.80 -3.33
CA VAL A 7 26.80 0.74 -2.53
C VAL A 7 26.21 -0.24 -3.54
N PRO A 8 26.57 -1.53 -3.53
CA PRO A 8 25.97 -2.49 -4.42
C PRO A 8 24.46 -2.53 -4.11
N VAL A 9 23.63 -2.26 -5.11
CA VAL A 9 22.19 -2.49 -5.05
C VAL A 9 22.04 -4.00 -4.88
N THR A 10 21.64 -4.43 -3.69
CA THR A 10 21.30 -5.84 -3.47
C THR A 10 19.98 -6.08 -4.19
N GLU A 11 20.04 -6.84 -5.29
CA GLU A 11 18.82 -7.19 -6.03
C GLU A 11 17.90 -7.98 -5.10
N ASN A 12 16.70 -7.44 -4.84
CA ASN A 12 15.68 -8.17 -4.13
C ASN A 12 15.12 -9.26 -5.06
N PRO A 13 15.23 -10.57 -4.69
CA PRO A 13 14.81 -11.66 -5.56
C PRO A 13 13.30 -11.69 -5.85
N VAL A 14 12.51 -10.93 -5.10
CA VAL A 14 11.08 -10.78 -5.33
C VAL A 14 10.77 -9.85 -6.52
N GLN A 15 11.64 -8.88 -6.82
CA GLN A 15 11.43 -7.93 -7.91
C GLN A 15 11.41 -8.65 -9.28
N ASN A 16 10.41 -8.31 -10.12
CA ASN A 16 10.30 -8.84 -11.49
C ASN A 16 9.99 -7.78 -12.54
N VAL A 17 9.82 -6.53 -12.14
CA VAL A 17 9.49 -5.41 -13.04
C VAL A 17 10.25 -4.14 -12.65
N THR A 18 10.50 -3.31 -13.65
CA THR A 18 11.00 -1.94 -13.48
C THR A 18 10.07 -0.97 -14.19
N PHE A 19 9.93 0.23 -13.65
CA PHE A 19 9.12 1.28 -14.26
C PHE A 19 9.73 2.67 -14.02
N PRO A 20 9.41 3.66 -14.89
CA PRO A 20 9.89 5.03 -14.72
C PRO A 20 9.35 5.66 -13.46
N SER A 21 10.18 6.38 -12.71
CA SER A 21 9.79 7.17 -11.56
C SER A 21 10.66 8.41 -11.46
N ASN A 22 10.06 9.59 -11.49
CA ASN A 22 10.72 10.89 -11.26
C ASN A 22 12.08 11.07 -11.97
N GLY A 23 12.15 10.70 -13.26
CA GLY A 23 13.40 10.78 -14.05
C GLY A 23 14.42 9.69 -13.77
N GLY A 24 14.09 8.73 -12.89
CA GLY A 24 14.85 7.53 -12.57
C GLY A 24 14.07 6.25 -12.91
N THR A 25 14.49 5.16 -12.27
CA THR A 25 13.86 3.84 -12.38
C THR A 25 13.48 3.35 -10.99
N ALA A 26 12.23 2.97 -10.82
CA ALA A 26 11.74 2.22 -9.67
C ALA A 26 11.62 0.73 -10.01
N HIS A 27 11.59 -0.10 -8.99
CA HIS A 27 11.49 -1.54 -9.07
C HIS A 27 10.25 -2.02 -8.31
N GLY A 28 9.76 -3.21 -8.64
CA GLY A 28 8.63 -3.79 -7.94
C GLY A 28 8.35 -5.24 -8.35
N TYR A 29 7.25 -5.74 -7.85
CA TYR A 29 6.69 -7.04 -8.21
C TYR A 29 5.34 -6.85 -8.89
N LEU A 30 5.21 -7.33 -10.12
CA LEU A 30 3.97 -7.31 -10.91
C LEU A 30 3.40 -8.72 -10.98
N ALA A 31 2.13 -8.87 -10.65
CA ALA A 31 1.35 -10.08 -10.86
C ALA A 31 0.15 -9.76 -11.79
N VAL A 32 0.01 -10.56 -12.84
CA VAL A 32 -1.07 -10.47 -13.82
C VAL A 32 -2.02 -11.64 -13.61
N PRO A 33 -3.35 -11.43 -13.62
CA PRO A 33 -4.31 -12.52 -13.43
C PRO A 33 -4.22 -13.56 -14.56
N GLU A 34 -4.66 -14.79 -14.30
CA GLU A 34 -4.67 -15.88 -15.27
C GLU A 34 -5.51 -15.53 -16.54
N SER A 35 -6.53 -14.67 -16.38
CA SER A 35 -7.30 -14.11 -17.48
C SER A 35 -6.48 -13.23 -18.44
N GLY A 36 -5.27 -12.84 -18.07
CA GLY A 36 -4.38 -11.97 -18.84
C GLY A 36 -4.67 -10.48 -18.71
N SER A 37 -5.78 -10.06 -18.09
CA SER A 37 -6.12 -8.64 -17.92
C SER A 37 -7.09 -8.43 -16.76
N GLY A 38 -7.12 -7.21 -16.22
CA GLY A 38 -8.02 -6.82 -15.13
C GLY A 38 -7.80 -5.38 -14.67
N PRO A 39 -8.55 -4.91 -13.67
CA PRO A 39 -8.33 -3.60 -13.07
C PRO A 39 -6.94 -3.48 -12.44
N GLY A 40 -6.34 -2.28 -12.53
CA GLY A 40 -5.02 -2.02 -11.94
C GLY A 40 -5.10 -1.82 -10.42
N LEU A 41 -4.13 -2.37 -9.68
CA LEU A 41 -4.03 -2.27 -8.23
C LEU A 41 -2.58 -2.06 -7.78
N VAL A 42 -2.34 -1.01 -6.99
CA VAL A 42 -1.07 -0.80 -6.28
C VAL A 42 -1.16 -1.46 -4.91
N VAL A 43 -0.19 -2.30 -4.56
CA VAL A 43 -0.07 -2.98 -3.25
C VAL A 43 1.15 -2.43 -2.51
N ILE A 44 0.95 -1.74 -1.39
CA ILE A 44 2.01 -1.01 -0.71
C ILE A 44 2.48 -1.78 0.53
N GLN A 45 3.78 -2.05 0.55
CA GLN A 45 4.49 -2.82 1.57
C GLN A 45 4.38 -2.28 2.99
N GLU A 46 4.61 -3.14 3.95
CA GLU A 46 4.86 -2.79 5.34
C GLU A 46 6.30 -2.28 5.54
N TRP A 47 6.67 -1.96 6.78
CA TRP A 47 8.03 -1.55 7.15
C TRP A 47 9.11 -2.64 6.99
N TRP A 48 8.70 -3.88 6.68
CA TRP A 48 9.60 -5.01 6.42
C TRP A 48 10.24 -4.97 5.02
N GLY A 49 9.72 -4.13 4.11
CA GLY A 49 10.12 -4.06 2.71
C GLY A 49 9.24 -4.91 1.78
N LEU A 50 9.65 -5.03 0.52
CA LEU A 50 9.01 -5.91 -0.44
C LEU A 50 9.42 -7.36 -0.18
N THR A 51 8.81 -7.97 0.85
CA THR A 51 9.06 -9.35 1.29
C THR A 51 8.28 -10.37 0.46
N THR A 52 8.54 -11.66 0.71
CA THR A 52 7.75 -12.75 0.13
C THR A 52 6.28 -12.70 0.56
N HIS A 53 5.97 -12.19 1.75
CA HIS A 53 4.59 -11.97 2.19
C HIS A 53 3.86 -10.96 1.28
N ILE A 54 4.46 -9.80 1.01
CA ILE A 54 3.85 -8.80 0.11
C ILE A 54 3.72 -9.33 -1.32
N LYS A 55 4.71 -10.14 -1.77
CA LYS A 55 4.59 -10.86 -3.04
C LYS A 55 3.36 -11.77 -3.05
N ASP A 56 3.19 -12.60 -2.02
CA ASP A 56 2.08 -13.55 -1.93
C ASP A 56 0.73 -12.82 -1.84
N VAL A 57 0.65 -11.71 -1.13
CA VAL A 57 -0.54 -10.84 -1.11
C VAL A 57 -0.83 -10.28 -2.51
N THR A 58 0.20 -9.87 -3.25
CA THR A 58 0.06 -9.37 -4.62
C THR A 58 -0.43 -10.47 -5.57
N ASP A 59 0.09 -11.69 -5.44
CA ASP A 59 -0.38 -12.86 -6.20
C ASP A 59 -1.84 -13.21 -5.87
N ARG A 60 -2.25 -13.09 -4.60
CA ARG A 60 -3.65 -13.29 -4.20
C ARG A 60 -4.58 -12.26 -4.84
N PHE A 61 -4.18 -10.98 -4.94
CA PHE A 61 -4.96 -9.99 -5.68
C PHE A 61 -5.02 -10.31 -7.18
N ALA A 62 -3.94 -10.81 -7.77
CA ALA A 62 -3.99 -11.28 -9.15
C ALA A 62 -4.94 -12.47 -9.33
N ALA A 63 -5.00 -13.40 -8.37
CA ALA A 63 -5.97 -14.49 -8.39
C ALA A 63 -7.44 -14.00 -8.30
N GLU A 64 -7.68 -12.85 -7.66
CA GLU A 64 -8.98 -12.16 -7.63
C GLU A 64 -9.25 -11.33 -8.91
N GLY A 65 -8.36 -11.35 -9.90
CA GLY A 65 -8.56 -10.73 -11.21
C GLY A 65 -7.94 -9.34 -11.38
N PHE A 66 -7.13 -8.85 -10.44
CA PHE A 66 -6.45 -7.56 -10.57
C PHE A 66 -5.07 -7.69 -11.23
N VAL A 67 -4.67 -6.69 -12.02
CA VAL A 67 -3.27 -6.49 -12.39
C VAL A 67 -2.61 -5.75 -11.24
N ALA A 68 -1.90 -6.49 -10.37
CA ALA A 68 -1.41 -5.99 -9.10
C ALA A 68 0.10 -5.69 -9.18
N LEU A 69 0.50 -4.49 -8.74
CA LEU A 69 1.89 -4.04 -8.68
C LEU A 69 2.26 -3.67 -7.25
N ALA A 70 3.27 -4.33 -6.69
CA ALA A 70 3.88 -3.94 -5.42
C ALA A 70 5.22 -3.21 -5.70
N PRO A 71 5.27 -1.87 -5.58
CA PRO A 71 6.51 -1.10 -5.67
C PRO A 71 7.46 -1.42 -4.51
N ASP A 72 8.76 -1.43 -4.78
CA ASP A 72 9.77 -1.57 -3.75
C ASP A 72 10.25 -0.18 -3.27
N LEU A 73 9.75 0.22 -2.11
CA LEU A 73 10.05 1.54 -1.55
C LEU A 73 11.41 1.61 -0.85
N PHE A 74 12.01 0.46 -0.55
CA PHE A 74 13.31 0.39 0.15
C PHE A 74 14.48 0.04 -0.76
N GLY A 75 14.26 -0.01 -2.09
CA GLY A 75 15.33 -0.22 -3.08
C GLY A 75 16.03 -1.57 -2.94
N GLY A 76 15.31 -2.61 -2.63
CA GLY A 76 15.79 -3.98 -2.47
C GLY A 76 16.00 -4.41 -1.02
N ALA A 77 15.98 -3.49 -0.05
CA ALA A 77 16.17 -3.87 1.35
C ALA A 77 14.90 -4.51 1.93
N THR A 78 15.09 -5.63 2.63
CA THR A 78 14.04 -6.32 3.40
C THR A 78 14.62 -6.79 4.73
N THR A 79 13.79 -6.88 5.77
CA THR A 79 14.20 -7.37 7.08
C THR A 79 13.04 -8.04 7.80
N HIS A 80 13.35 -8.88 8.80
CA HIS A 80 12.41 -9.41 9.79
C HIS A 80 12.80 -8.99 11.22
N ASP A 81 13.77 -8.06 11.35
CA ASP A 81 14.19 -7.46 12.60
C ASP A 81 13.50 -6.10 12.79
N SER A 82 12.84 -5.90 13.92
CA SER A 82 12.03 -4.71 14.17
C SER A 82 12.86 -3.42 14.30
N ASP A 83 14.09 -3.50 14.84
CA ASP A 83 14.96 -2.33 14.98
C ASP A 83 15.47 -1.89 13.61
N GLU A 84 15.84 -2.85 12.77
CA GLU A 84 16.25 -2.59 11.38
C GLU A 84 15.07 -2.05 10.55
N ALA A 85 13.88 -2.63 10.68
CA ALA A 85 12.66 -2.14 10.01
C ALA A 85 12.33 -0.70 10.41
N GLY A 86 12.41 -0.38 11.71
CA GLY A 86 12.24 0.98 12.22
C GLY A 86 13.25 1.96 11.63
N LYS A 87 14.50 1.53 11.47
CA LYS A 87 15.54 2.33 10.81
C LYS A 87 15.21 2.55 9.33
N LEU A 88 14.91 1.50 8.56
CA LEU A 88 14.55 1.61 7.15
C LEU A 88 13.36 2.57 6.95
N MET A 89 12.32 2.43 7.77
CA MET A 89 11.16 3.32 7.72
C MET A 89 11.51 4.78 8.06
N SER A 90 12.37 5.02 9.06
CA SER A 90 12.78 6.37 9.46
C SER A 90 13.67 7.07 8.44
N GLU A 91 14.44 6.30 7.67
CA GLU A 91 15.35 6.78 6.64
C GLU A 91 14.64 6.91 5.25
N LEU A 92 13.43 6.41 5.10
CA LEU A 92 12.68 6.51 3.85
C LEU A 92 12.28 7.97 3.56
N PRO A 93 12.78 8.58 2.46
CA PRO A 93 12.34 9.91 2.08
C PRO A 93 10.89 9.85 1.57
N VAL A 94 9.96 10.45 2.33
CA VAL A 94 8.52 10.39 2.04
C VAL A 94 8.19 10.89 0.64
N ASP A 95 8.83 11.98 0.19
CA ASP A 95 8.62 12.52 -1.15
C ASP A 95 9.08 11.56 -2.25
N LYS A 96 10.19 10.82 -2.03
CA LYS A 96 10.65 9.81 -2.98
C LYS A 96 9.66 8.64 -3.04
N ALA A 97 9.21 8.15 -1.89
CA ALA A 97 8.21 7.09 -1.84
C ALA A 97 6.92 7.50 -2.57
N ALA A 98 6.44 8.73 -2.33
CA ALA A 98 5.27 9.26 -3.03
C ALA A 98 5.47 9.35 -4.55
N GLN A 99 6.66 9.72 -5.01
CA GLN A 99 7.02 9.76 -6.44
C GLN A 99 7.08 8.35 -7.05
N ASP A 100 7.68 7.38 -6.36
CA ASP A 100 7.74 5.98 -6.83
C ASP A 100 6.32 5.39 -6.92
N LEU A 101 5.45 5.69 -5.97
CA LEU A 101 4.04 5.29 -6.00
C LEU A 101 3.27 5.97 -7.15
N ALA A 102 3.52 7.26 -7.42
CA ALA A 102 2.96 7.94 -8.59
C ALA A 102 3.42 7.29 -9.91
N GLY A 103 4.71 6.93 -10.00
CA GLY A 103 5.25 6.17 -11.12
C GLY A 103 4.59 4.80 -11.31
N ALA A 104 4.24 4.12 -10.21
CA ALA A 104 3.50 2.86 -10.26
C ALA A 104 2.07 3.05 -10.81
N VAL A 105 1.40 4.15 -10.46
CA VAL A 105 0.10 4.52 -11.04
C VAL A 105 0.23 4.78 -12.54
N ASP A 106 1.25 5.56 -12.97
CA ASP A 106 1.52 5.81 -14.39
C ASP A 106 1.77 4.51 -15.15
N PHE A 107 2.59 3.63 -14.59
CA PHE A 107 2.91 2.34 -15.18
C PHE A 107 1.65 1.47 -15.37
N LEU A 108 0.82 1.33 -14.32
CA LEU A 108 -0.39 0.51 -14.40
C LEU A 108 -1.38 1.09 -15.41
N LEU A 109 -1.64 2.39 -15.40
CA LEU A 109 -2.57 3.02 -16.36
C LEU A 109 -2.08 2.96 -17.81
N GLY A 110 -0.77 2.78 -18.02
CA GLY A 110 -0.18 2.56 -19.36
C GLY A 110 0.01 1.09 -19.73
N HIS A 111 -0.27 0.15 -18.81
CA HIS A 111 0.01 -1.27 -19.02
C HIS A 111 -1.10 -1.95 -19.82
N GLU A 112 -0.76 -2.72 -20.85
CA GLU A 112 -1.70 -3.36 -21.78
C GLU A 112 -2.71 -4.32 -21.11
N ALA A 113 -2.35 -4.94 -19.99
CA ALA A 113 -3.20 -5.83 -19.23
C ALA A 113 -4.22 -5.07 -18.34
N VAL A 114 -4.05 -3.76 -18.09
CA VAL A 114 -4.95 -2.99 -17.22
C VAL A 114 -6.17 -2.51 -18.00
N THR A 115 -7.36 -2.87 -17.50
CA THR A 115 -8.65 -2.57 -18.16
C THR A 115 -9.37 -1.36 -17.56
N SER A 116 -9.05 -0.98 -16.31
CA SER A 116 -9.70 0.13 -15.62
C SER A 116 -9.07 1.48 -16.00
N SER A 117 -9.88 2.54 -16.01
CA SER A 117 -9.41 3.93 -16.22
C SER A 117 -8.80 4.57 -14.97
N LYS A 118 -8.95 3.92 -13.82
CA LYS A 118 -8.40 4.29 -12.51
C LYS A 118 -7.75 3.07 -11.88
N VAL A 119 -6.83 3.27 -10.95
CA VAL A 119 -6.23 2.17 -10.19
C VAL A 119 -6.72 2.17 -8.75
N GLY A 120 -6.75 0.99 -8.13
CA GLY A 120 -6.91 0.86 -6.70
C GLY A 120 -5.57 1.01 -5.97
N ALA A 121 -5.63 1.29 -4.69
CA ALA A 121 -4.48 1.27 -3.80
C ALA A 121 -4.82 0.53 -2.51
N VAL A 122 -4.04 -0.47 -2.16
CA VAL A 122 -4.08 -1.21 -0.89
C VAL A 122 -2.71 -1.11 -0.24
N GLY A 123 -2.65 -0.96 1.07
CA GLY A 123 -1.37 -0.91 1.76
C GLY A 123 -1.49 -1.24 3.23
N PHE A 124 -0.39 -1.72 3.80
CA PHE A 124 -0.35 -2.33 5.13
C PHE A 124 0.62 -1.57 6.03
N CYS A 125 0.25 -1.29 7.28
CA CYS A 125 1.07 -0.56 8.26
C CYS A 125 1.53 0.81 7.69
N MET A 126 2.83 1.03 7.55
CA MET A 126 3.40 2.18 6.85
C MET A 126 2.73 2.39 5.47
N GLY A 127 2.53 1.30 4.71
CA GLY A 127 1.86 1.33 3.41
C GLY A 127 0.40 1.77 3.48
N GLY A 128 -0.31 1.51 4.58
CA GLY A 128 -1.66 2.01 4.81
C GLY A 128 -1.70 3.54 4.88
N GLY A 129 -0.71 4.16 5.53
CA GLY A 129 -0.52 5.62 5.49
C GLY A 129 -0.26 6.11 4.06
N PHE A 130 0.62 5.45 3.30
CA PHE A 130 0.93 5.82 1.92
C PHE A 130 -0.23 5.65 0.96
N VAL A 131 -1.19 4.75 1.21
CA VAL A 131 -2.45 4.69 0.43
C VAL A 131 -3.18 6.02 0.46
N ILE A 132 -3.29 6.65 1.62
CA ILE A 132 -3.98 7.92 1.76
C ILE A 132 -3.19 9.06 1.10
N VAL A 133 -1.84 9.05 1.26
CA VAL A 133 -0.95 10.00 0.54
C VAL A 133 -1.16 9.89 -0.96
N LEU A 134 -1.12 8.68 -1.49
CA LEU A 134 -1.29 8.41 -2.92
C LEU A 134 -2.66 8.86 -3.42
N ALA A 135 -3.73 8.51 -2.70
CA ALA A 135 -5.09 8.91 -3.07
C ALA A 135 -5.28 10.44 -3.07
N ALA A 136 -4.69 11.15 -2.10
CA ALA A 136 -4.76 12.61 -2.04
C ALA A 136 -3.97 13.28 -3.18
N GLN A 137 -2.78 12.76 -3.51
CA GLN A 137 -1.92 13.34 -4.53
C GLN A 137 -2.34 12.99 -5.97
N GLN A 138 -2.89 11.80 -6.20
CA GLN A 138 -3.28 11.34 -7.52
C GLN A 138 -4.75 11.64 -7.86
N GLY A 139 -5.54 12.03 -6.87
CA GLY A 139 -6.92 12.48 -7.05
C GLY A 139 -7.79 11.45 -7.79
N ASP A 140 -8.39 11.87 -8.88
CA ASP A 140 -9.34 11.08 -9.67
C ASP A 140 -8.71 9.88 -10.42
N ARG A 141 -7.39 9.73 -10.40
CA ARG A 141 -6.68 8.57 -10.94
C ARG A 141 -6.77 7.34 -10.01
N ILE A 142 -7.09 7.56 -8.72
CA ILE A 142 -7.35 6.49 -7.75
C ILE A 142 -8.85 6.25 -7.68
N GLY A 143 -9.27 5.02 -7.92
CA GLY A 143 -10.67 4.60 -7.90
C GLY A 143 -11.11 4.00 -6.57
N ALA A 144 -10.18 3.50 -5.76
CA ALA A 144 -10.43 2.90 -4.44
C ALA A 144 -9.17 2.98 -3.58
N ALA A 145 -9.31 3.31 -2.30
CA ALA A 145 -8.19 3.40 -1.36
C ALA A 145 -8.47 2.53 -0.12
N VAL A 146 -7.58 1.57 0.17
CA VAL A 146 -7.78 0.59 1.25
C VAL A 146 -6.58 0.56 2.19
N PRO A 147 -6.54 1.43 3.23
CA PRO A 147 -5.52 1.37 4.27
C PRO A 147 -5.81 0.25 5.27
N PHE A 148 -4.82 -0.61 5.54
CA PHE A 148 -4.80 -1.55 6.64
C PHE A 148 -3.89 -1.01 7.76
N TYR A 149 -4.42 -0.88 8.96
CA TYR A 149 -3.75 -0.49 10.21
C TYR A 149 -2.62 0.54 10.05
N GLY A 150 -2.83 1.53 9.18
CA GLY A 150 -1.89 2.63 8.94
C GLY A 150 -2.58 3.98 8.96
N VAL A 151 -1.93 4.96 9.59
CA VAL A 151 -2.38 6.34 9.65
C VAL A 151 -1.26 7.27 9.22
N LEU A 152 -1.63 8.51 8.92
CA LEU A 152 -0.70 9.58 8.58
C LEU A 152 -0.16 10.25 9.85
N LYS A 153 1.01 10.85 9.74
CA LYS A 153 1.43 11.87 10.70
C LYS A 153 0.46 13.05 10.64
N GLU A 154 0.23 13.69 11.78
CA GLU A 154 -0.54 14.93 11.84
C GLU A 154 0.01 15.91 10.79
N ASP A 155 -0.82 16.68 10.14
CA ASP A 155 -0.50 17.72 9.16
C ASP A 155 0.07 17.29 7.78
N TYR A 156 0.15 15.99 7.47
CA TYR A 156 0.59 15.55 6.14
C TYR A 156 -0.22 14.37 5.61
N PRO A 157 -0.58 14.34 4.31
CA PRO A 157 -0.63 15.45 3.34
C PRO A 157 -1.92 16.28 3.48
N ASP A 158 -2.06 17.33 2.67
CA ASP A 158 -3.37 17.96 2.38
C ASP A 158 -4.27 16.91 1.70
N LEU A 159 -5.44 16.63 2.29
CA LEU A 159 -6.36 15.62 1.80
C LEU A 159 -7.45 16.17 0.87
N SER A 160 -7.44 17.45 0.57
CA SER A 160 -8.46 18.11 -0.31
C SER A 160 -8.51 17.50 -1.72
N GLY A 161 -7.40 16.92 -2.19
CA GLY A 161 -7.31 16.22 -3.49
C GLY A 161 -7.83 14.79 -3.49
N LEU A 162 -8.17 14.20 -2.34
CA LEU A 162 -8.66 12.84 -2.24
C LEU A 162 -10.11 12.77 -2.73
N THR A 163 -10.35 12.02 -3.80
CA THR A 163 -11.69 11.83 -4.41
C THR A 163 -12.13 10.37 -4.35
N ALA A 164 -11.22 9.44 -4.12
CA ALA A 164 -11.49 8.02 -4.08
C ALA A 164 -12.32 7.64 -2.85
N PRO A 165 -13.29 6.71 -2.96
CA PRO A 165 -13.87 6.06 -1.80
C PRO A 165 -12.79 5.35 -0.98
N VAL A 166 -12.93 5.38 0.35
CA VAL A 166 -11.94 4.83 1.30
C VAL A 166 -12.58 3.77 2.16
N LEU A 167 -11.96 2.58 2.20
CA LEU A 167 -12.30 1.46 3.09
C LEU A 167 -11.11 1.13 3.98
N GLY A 168 -11.19 1.38 5.29
CA GLY A 168 -10.07 1.15 6.22
C GLY A 168 -10.30 -0.05 7.14
N HIS A 169 -9.21 -0.76 7.48
CA HIS A 169 -9.19 -1.90 8.37
C HIS A 169 -8.24 -1.67 9.54
N PHE A 170 -8.74 -1.64 10.77
CA PHE A 170 -7.97 -1.30 11.98
C PHE A 170 -8.25 -2.27 13.12
N GLY A 171 -7.25 -2.50 13.98
CA GLY A 171 -7.40 -3.32 15.18
C GLY A 171 -7.92 -2.51 16.36
N GLU A 172 -8.81 -3.07 17.18
CA GLU A 172 -9.26 -2.47 18.45
C GLU A 172 -8.19 -2.55 19.54
N GLU A 173 -7.28 -3.54 19.43
CA GLU A 173 -6.18 -3.79 20.36
C GLU A 173 -4.82 -3.29 19.79
N ASP A 174 -4.85 -2.45 18.76
CA ASP A 174 -3.65 -1.93 18.11
C ASP A 174 -2.98 -0.83 18.96
N GLY A 175 -1.77 -1.11 19.45
CA GLY A 175 -0.96 -0.17 20.21
C GLY A 175 -0.08 0.76 19.35
N PHE A 176 0.09 0.47 18.05
CA PHE A 176 0.85 1.30 17.10
C PHE A 176 -0.06 2.30 16.39
N THR A 177 -1.13 1.80 15.79
CA THR A 177 -2.19 2.62 15.17
C THR A 177 -3.44 2.51 16.03
N THR A 178 -3.53 3.33 17.05
CA THR A 178 -4.66 3.24 18.00
C THR A 178 -6.00 3.50 17.31
N PRO A 179 -7.10 2.90 17.82
CA PRO A 179 -8.44 3.17 17.29
C PRO A 179 -8.81 4.66 17.22
N ASP A 180 -8.33 5.46 18.20
CA ASP A 180 -8.57 6.89 18.20
C ASP A 180 -7.80 7.62 17.10
N ALA A 181 -6.55 7.21 16.81
CA ALA A 181 -5.80 7.73 15.66
C ALA A 181 -6.49 7.39 14.34
N ALA A 182 -7.02 6.17 14.19
CA ALA A 182 -7.78 5.78 13.02
C ALA A 182 -9.08 6.59 12.85
N ARG A 183 -9.84 6.81 13.94
CA ARG A 183 -11.03 7.68 13.93
C ARG A 183 -10.68 9.11 13.58
N GLY A 184 -9.57 9.65 14.13
CA GLY A 184 -9.06 10.97 13.77
C GLY A 184 -8.71 11.10 12.30
N LEU A 185 -8.12 10.05 11.68
CA LEU A 185 -7.91 10.01 10.23
C LEU A 185 -9.23 10.02 9.46
N ALA A 186 -10.24 9.25 9.88
CA ALA A 186 -11.56 9.23 9.24
C ALA A 186 -12.22 10.63 9.27
N ASP A 187 -12.21 11.29 10.43
CA ASP A 187 -12.74 12.64 10.60
C ASP A 187 -12.00 13.65 9.70
N ARG A 188 -10.67 13.51 9.60
CA ARG A 188 -9.84 14.36 8.78
C ARG A 188 -10.14 14.17 7.29
N ILE A 189 -10.24 12.93 6.80
CA ILE A 189 -10.63 12.62 5.41
C ILE A 189 -11.98 13.27 5.11
N GLN A 190 -13.01 13.00 5.92
CA GLN A 190 -14.34 13.58 5.74
C GLN A 190 -14.31 15.11 5.70
N LYS A 191 -13.56 15.75 6.59
CA LYS A 191 -13.50 17.21 6.74
C LYS A 191 -12.78 17.88 5.56
N GLU A 192 -11.66 17.33 5.11
CA GLU A 192 -10.78 17.96 4.13
C GLU A 192 -11.19 17.63 2.69
N SER A 193 -11.60 16.41 2.41
CA SER A 193 -11.96 15.95 1.05
C SER A 193 -13.46 15.90 0.81
N GLY A 194 -14.28 15.84 1.85
CA GLY A 194 -15.72 15.61 1.72
C GLY A 194 -16.10 14.14 1.46
N VAL A 195 -15.13 13.23 1.33
CA VAL A 195 -15.38 11.81 1.11
C VAL A 195 -15.64 11.13 2.46
N PRO A 196 -16.81 10.49 2.68
CA PRO A 196 -17.08 9.73 3.89
C PRO A 196 -16.33 8.39 3.86
N PRO A 197 -15.28 8.18 4.67
CA PRO A 197 -14.58 6.90 4.69
C PRO A 197 -15.38 5.85 5.46
N GLN A 198 -15.27 4.59 5.07
CA GLN A 198 -15.81 3.45 5.79
C GLN A 198 -14.68 2.72 6.51
N PHE A 199 -14.61 2.82 7.84
CA PHE A 199 -13.59 2.15 8.63
C PHE A 199 -14.20 1.02 9.47
N PHE A 200 -13.56 -0.15 9.39
CA PHE A 200 -13.88 -1.32 10.20
C PHE A 200 -12.84 -1.51 11.29
N PHE A 201 -13.32 -1.82 12.48
CA PHE A 201 -12.50 -2.13 13.65
C PHE A 201 -12.70 -3.60 14.00
N TYR A 202 -11.59 -4.30 14.26
CA TYR A 202 -11.54 -5.74 14.51
C TYR A 202 -10.99 -6.01 15.90
N PRO A 203 -11.48 -7.04 16.64
CA PRO A 203 -10.90 -7.43 17.92
C PRO A 203 -9.52 -8.09 17.72
N ALA A 204 -8.54 -7.32 17.26
CA ALA A 204 -7.22 -7.76 16.86
C ALA A 204 -6.18 -6.67 17.08
N GLY A 205 -4.89 -7.05 17.11
CA GLY A 205 -3.76 -6.14 17.25
C GLY A 205 -3.26 -5.57 15.92
N HIS A 206 -2.13 -4.84 15.98
CA HIS A 206 -1.45 -4.32 14.78
C HIS A 206 -1.00 -5.46 13.87
N ALA A 207 -1.07 -5.26 12.56
CA ALA A 207 -0.67 -6.24 11.54
C ALA A 207 -1.41 -7.58 11.60
N PHE A 208 -2.67 -7.60 12.04
CA PHE A 208 -3.47 -8.82 12.16
C PHE A 208 -3.64 -9.59 10.85
N PHE A 209 -3.44 -8.93 9.72
CA PHE A 209 -3.52 -9.55 8.38
C PHE A 209 -2.23 -10.29 8.00
N ASN A 210 -1.07 -9.92 8.58
CA ASN A 210 0.23 -10.47 8.20
C ASN A 210 0.42 -11.89 8.78
N ASP A 211 0.38 -12.92 7.91
CA ASP A 211 0.49 -14.33 8.24
C ASP A 211 1.93 -14.82 8.51
N GLU A 212 2.97 -14.00 8.23
CA GLU A 212 4.32 -14.25 8.77
C GLU A 212 4.34 -14.12 10.30
N ASN A 213 3.35 -13.42 10.86
CA ASN A 213 3.11 -13.29 12.29
C ASN A 213 4.32 -12.76 13.10
N LEU A 214 5.11 -11.86 12.51
CA LEU A 214 6.34 -11.34 13.10
C LEU A 214 6.11 -10.57 14.41
N LEU A 215 4.92 -9.98 14.58
CA LEU A 215 4.51 -9.29 15.81
C LEU A 215 3.68 -10.15 16.77
N GLY A 216 3.36 -11.38 16.40
CA GLY A 216 2.52 -12.27 17.22
C GLY A 216 1.04 -11.89 17.27
N THR A 217 0.56 -11.11 16.31
CA THR A 217 -0.78 -10.50 16.27
C THR A 217 -1.65 -10.97 15.11
N HIS A 218 -1.17 -11.95 14.32
CA HIS A 218 -1.94 -12.49 13.20
C HIS A 218 -3.24 -13.13 13.71
N ASP A 219 -4.37 -12.71 13.11
CA ASP A 219 -5.70 -13.25 13.37
C ASP A 219 -6.32 -13.72 12.05
N PRO A 220 -6.35 -15.05 11.79
CA PRO A 220 -6.84 -15.59 10.52
C PRO A 220 -8.33 -15.29 10.24
N GLU A 221 -9.15 -15.20 11.27
CA GLU A 221 -10.57 -14.91 11.14
C GLU A 221 -10.78 -13.46 10.69
N GLN A 222 -10.13 -12.51 11.39
CA GLN A 222 -10.23 -11.10 11.08
C GLN A 222 -9.54 -10.77 9.75
N ALA A 223 -8.41 -11.43 9.45
CA ALA A 223 -7.73 -11.31 8.17
C ALA A 223 -8.61 -11.75 6.99
N THR A 224 -9.32 -12.89 7.14
CA THR A 224 -10.24 -13.38 6.12
C THR A 224 -11.42 -12.43 5.91
N LEU A 225 -11.98 -11.90 6.99
CA LEU A 225 -13.09 -10.95 6.91
C LEU A 225 -12.66 -9.63 6.24
N ALA A 226 -11.50 -9.10 6.62
CA ALA A 226 -10.94 -7.89 6.02
C ALA A 226 -10.61 -8.10 4.53
N TRP A 227 -10.05 -9.26 4.15
CA TRP A 227 -9.80 -9.63 2.75
C TRP A 227 -11.08 -9.60 1.93
N SER A 228 -12.13 -10.31 2.37
CA SER A 228 -13.40 -10.39 1.64
C SER A 228 -14.02 -9.00 1.40
N ARG A 229 -14.00 -8.14 2.43
CA ARG A 229 -14.48 -6.75 2.31
C ARG A 229 -13.65 -5.93 1.34
N THR A 230 -12.33 -6.12 1.35
CA THR A 230 -11.40 -5.43 0.44
C THR A 230 -11.66 -5.81 -1.00
N VAL A 231 -11.75 -7.10 -1.31
CA VAL A 231 -11.97 -7.60 -2.68
C VAL A 231 -13.32 -7.12 -3.22
N GLU A 232 -14.39 -7.24 -2.44
CA GLU A 232 -15.72 -6.74 -2.81
C GLU A 232 -15.69 -5.23 -3.11
N PHE A 233 -15.05 -4.46 -2.22
CA PHE A 233 -14.94 -3.00 -2.38
C PHE A 233 -14.13 -2.60 -3.62
N LEU A 234 -13.01 -3.27 -3.88
CA LEU A 234 -12.18 -3.01 -5.05
C LEU A 234 -12.93 -3.31 -6.34
N HIS A 235 -13.61 -4.45 -6.44
CA HIS A 235 -14.43 -4.78 -7.61
C HIS A 235 -15.58 -3.81 -7.83
N ALA A 236 -16.24 -3.35 -6.78
CA ALA A 236 -17.34 -2.39 -6.88
C ALA A 236 -16.90 -1.00 -7.40
N ASN A 237 -15.62 -0.63 -7.22
CA ASN A 237 -15.12 0.71 -7.56
C ASN A 237 -14.15 0.75 -8.76
N LEU A 238 -13.66 -0.41 -9.24
CA LEU A 238 -12.67 -0.49 -10.32
C LEU A 238 -13.16 -1.29 -11.53
N GLY A 239 -14.22 -2.10 -11.36
CA GLY A 239 -14.78 -2.96 -12.39
C GLY A 239 -15.64 -2.23 -13.43
#